data_bf58a5d2728a73d20d928aa99a66c956
#
_entry.id   bf58a5d2728a73d20d928aa99a66c956
#
_cell.length_a   1.000
_cell.length_b   1.000
_cell.length_c   1.000
_cell.angle_alpha   90.00
_cell.angle_beta   90.00
_cell.angle_gamma   90.00
#
_symmetry.space_group_name_H-M   'P 1'
#
loop_
_entity.id
_entity.type
_entity.pdbx_description
1 polymer ?
#
loop_
_entity_poly.entity_id
_entity_poly.type
_entity_poly.pdbx_seq_one_letter_code
_entity_poly.pdbx_strand_id
1 'polypeptide(L)'
;MPENIQKVAIEVQVNGTKYNREVEPRLLLVDLLRDHLLLTGTHIGCETTYCGACTVMLNGATVKSCTVLAVQADQGEILTVEGLIQGDQLHPLQEAFSACHGLQCGYCTPGLLMSSLFLLQNKSDPSDSEIRKAIAGNVCRCTGYQNIFSSIRSAAETMRKSKG
;
A
#
# COMPACT_ATOMS: atom_id res chain seq x y z
N MET A 1 2.28 -35.81 11.63
CA MET A 1 3.68 -35.38 11.81
C MET A 1 3.78 -34.00 11.15
N PRO A 2 4.39 -33.00 11.77
CA PRO A 2 4.62 -31.75 11.05
C PRO A 2 5.58 -32.06 9.90
N GLU A 3 5.14 -31.87 8.67
CA GLU A 3 6.01 -31.93 7.50
C GLU A 3 7.15 -30.93 7.72
N ASN A 4 8.38 -31.40 7.61
CA ASN A 4 9.56 -30.53 7.68
C ASN A 4 9.62 -29.71 6.40
N ILE A 5 8.84 -28.62 6.36
CA ILE A 5 8.81 -27.72 5.20
C ILE A 5 10.16 -27.01 5.15
N GLN A 6 10.90 -27.24 4.07
CA GLN A 6 12.18 -26.57 3.86
C GLN A 6 11.94 -25.07 3.73
N LYS A 7 12.54 -24.26 4.63
CA LYS A 7 12.49 -22.80 4.57
C LYS A 7 13.49 -22.27 3.56
N VAL A 8 13.20 -21.13 3.01
CA VAL A 8 14.02 -20.38 2.06
C VAL A 8 14.44 -19.07 2.71
N ALA A 9 15.74 -18.77 2.69
CA ALA A 9 16.24 -17.48 3.13
C ALA A 9 15.93 -16.42 2.07
N ILE A 10 15.38 -15.27 2.50
CA ILE A 10 15.12 -14.10 1.68
C ILE A 10 15.67 -12.85 2.35
N GLU A 11 16.10 -11.89 1.54
CA GLU A 11 16.42 -10.53 1.97
C GLU A 11 15.44 -9.56 1.31
N VAL A 12 14.73 -8.75 2.09
CA VAL A 12 13.83 -7.72 1.57
C VAL A 12 14.11 -6.39 2.24
N GLN A 13 13.96 -5.30 1.51
CA GLN A 13 13.99 -3.96 2.08
C GLN A 13 12.56 -3.45 2.23
N VAL A 14 12.11 -3.20 3.47
CA VAL A 14 10.76 -2.70 3.72
C VAL A 14 10.85 -1.33 4.41
N ASN A 15 10.23 -0.32 3.81
CA ASN A 15 10.23 1.06 4.30
C ASN A 15 11.67 1.58 4.60
N GLY A 16 12.62 1.22 3.73
CA GLY A 16 14.04 1.59 3.87
C GLY A 16 14.86 0.70 4.82
N THR A 17 14.23 -0.21 5.57
CA THR A 17 14.92 -1.13 6.49
C THR A 17 15.10 -2.50 5.86
N LYS A 18 16.31 -3.07 5.96
CA LYS A 18 16.61 -4.42 5.46
C LYS A 18 16.22 -5.49 6.49
N TYR A 19 15.59 -6.56 6.00
CA TYR A 19 15.16 -7.72 6.77
C TYR A 19 15.65 -8.99 6.11
N ASN A 20 16.36 -9.83 6.88
CA ASN A 20 16.71 -11.20 6.50
C ASN A 20 15.77 -12.16 7.23
N ARG A 21 15.09 -13.03 6.50
CA ARG A 21 14.11 -13.96 7.06
C ARG A 21 14.21 -15.33 6.40
N GLU A 22 13.98 -16.37 7.19
CA GLU A 22 13.73 -17.72 6.68
C GLU A 22 12.22 -17.94 6.64
N VAL A 23 11.69 -18.15 5.46
CA VAL A 23 10.24 -18.24 5.21
C VAL A 23 9.87 -19.56 4.54
N GLU A 24 8.65 -20.04 4.77
CA GLU A 24 8.09 -21.12 3.97
C GLU A 24 7.89 -20.62 2.53
N PRO A 25 8.16 -21.43 1.48
CA PRO A 25 7.99 -21.00 0.08
C PRO A 25 6.59 -20.51 -0.27
N ARG A 26 5.58 -20.99 0.47
CA ARG A 26 4.15 -20.61 0.29
C ARG A 26 3.72 -19.39 1.09
N LEU A 27 4.58 -18.80 1.91
CA LEU A 27 4.22 -17.61 2.70
C LEU A 27 3.85 -16.46 1.78
N LEU A 28 2.69 -15.83 2.03
CA LEU A 28 2.26 -14.67 1.29
C LEU A 28 3.02 -13.41 1.74
N LEU A 29 3.21 -12.46 0.84
CA LEU A 29 3.88 -11.20 1.15
C LEU A 29 3.11 -10.42 2.23
N VAL A 30 1.79 -10.45 2.21
CA VAL A 30 0.97 -9.78 3.24
C VAL A 30 1.19 -10.38 4.63
N ASP A 31 1.35 -11.70 4.75
CA ASP A 31 1.59 -12.38 6.02
C ASP A 31 3.03 -12.11 6.51
N LEU A 32 4.01 -12.06 5.59
CA LEU A 32 5.35 -11.61 5.91
C LEU A 32 5.32 -10.21 6.55
N LEU A 33 4.63 -9.25 5.92
CA LEU A 33 4.54 -7.88 6.41
C LEU A 33 3.85 -7.80 7.76
N ARG A 34 2.68 -8.43 7.90
CA ARG A 34 1.84 -8.30 9.09
C ARG A 34 2.32 -9.11 10.28
N ASP A 35 2.65 -10.39 10.05
CA ASP A 35 2.86 -11.35 11.13
C ASP A 35 4.34 -11.55 11.47
N HIS A 36 5.23 -11.40 10.48
CA HIS A 36 6.68 -11.57 10.70
C HIS A 36 7.41 -10.24 10.91
N LEU A 37 6.94 -9.14 10.28
CA LEU A 37 7.54 -7.80 10.43
C LEU A 37 6.70 -6.86 11.29
N LEU A 38 5.49 -7.29 11.70
CA LEU A 38 4.54 -6.55 12.53
C LEU A 38 4.09 -5.21 11.93
N LEU A 39 4.15 -5.09 10.60
CA LEU A 39 3.65 -3.95 9.84
C LEU A 39 2.16 -4.17 9.52
N THR A 40 1.31 -3.87 10.48
CA THR A 40 -0.12 -4.22 10.46
C THR A 40 -1.00 -3.24 9.67
N GLY A 41 -0.44 -2.12 9.19
CA GLY A 41 -1.15 -1.14 8.38
C GLY A 41 -1.62 -1.66 7.03
N THR A 42 -0.96 -2.68 6.47
CA THR A 42 -1.46 -3.39 5.29
C THR A 42 -2.59 -4.35 5.69
N HIS A 43 -3.81 -4.14 5.20
CA HIS A 43 -4.99 -4.91 5.60
C HIS A 43 -5.32 -6.06 4.64
N ILE A 44 -5.98 -7.11 5.14
CA ILE A 44 -6.45 -8.26 4.35
C ILE A 44 -7.99 -8.27 4.34
N GLY A 45 -8.60 -8.01 3.17
CA GLY A 45 -10.07 -7.96 3.06
C GLY A 45 -10.70 -9.11 2.28
N CYS A 46 -9.99 -9.73 1.33
CA CYS A 46 -10.58 -10.77 0.46
C CYS A 46 -9.67 -11.95 0.11
N GLU A 47 -8.35 -11.82 0.22
CA GLU A 47 -7.34 -12.83 -0.16
C GLU A 47 -7.41 -13.30 -1.64
N THR A 48 -8.08 -12.53 -2.50
CA THR A 48 -8.38 -12.89 -3.89
C THR A 48 -8.06 -11.78 -4.89
N THR A 49 -7.18 -10.83 -4.55
CA THR A 49 -6.79 -9.64 -5.33
C THR A 49 -7.90 -8.62 -5.60
N TYR A 50 -9.14 -8.89 -5.20
CA TYR A 50 -10.31 -8.10 -5.59
C TYR A 50 -10.42 -6.77 -4.83
N CYS A 51 -10.33 -6.80 -3.46
CA CYS A 51 -10.69 -5.62 -2.66
C CYS A 51 -9.63 -4.52 -2.61
N GLY A 52 -8.36 -4.84 -2.83
CA GLY A 52 -7.26 -3.88 -2.83
C GLY A 52 -6.80 -3.35 -1.48
N ALA A 53 -7.37 -3.80 -0.34
CA ALA A 53 -6.93 -3.38 0.99
C ALA A 53 -5.46 -3.71 1.27
N CYS A 54 -4.95 -4.78 0.66
CA CYS A 54 -3.57 -5.26 0.79
C CYS A 54 -2.59 -4.64 -0.22
N THR A 55 -2.95 -3.57 -0.92
CA THR A 55 -2.06 -2.92 -1.90
C THR A 55 -0.83 -2.35 -1.21
N VAL A 56 0.35 -2.73 -1.70
CA VAL A 56 1.67 -2.18 -1.34
C VAL A 56 2.43 -1.83 -2.62
N MET A 57 3.55 -1.13 -2.51
CA MET A 57 4.47 -1.02 -3.64
C MET A 57 5.59 -2.05 -3.48
N LEU A 58 5.91 -2.72 -4.57
CA LEU A 58 7.04 -3.64 -4.71
C LEU A 58 7.84 -3.21 -5.93
N ASN A 59 9.09 -2.85 -5.75
CA ASN A 59 9.99 -2.38 -6.80
C ASN A 59 9.39 -1.24 -7.64
N GLY A 60 8.74 -0.28 -6.97
CA GLY A 60 8.14 0.89 -7.61
C GLY A 60 6.79 0.66 -8.28
N ALA A 61 6.22 -0.54 -8.25
CA ALA A 61 4.90 -0.85 -8.81
C ALA A 61 3.91 -1.30 -7.71
N THR A 62 2.62 -0.99 -7.88
CA THR A 62 1.59 -1.46 -6.95
C THR A 62 1.26 -2.92 -7.17
N VAL A 63 1.25 -3.70 -6.07
CA VAL A 63 0.87 -5.12 -6.07
C VAL A 63 -0.17 -5.41 -4.99
N LYS A 64 -0.95 -6.48 -5.18
CA LYS A 64 -1.86 -7.02 -4.15
C LYS A 64 -1.10 -8.06 -3.34
N SER A 65 -0.56 -7.69 -2.20
CA SER A 65 0.33 -8.55 -1.40
C SER A 65 -0.30 -9.87 -0.93
N CYS A 66 -1.62 -9.99 -0.95
CA CYS A 66 -2.34 -11.22 -0.62
C CYS A 66 -2.22 -12.33 -1.69
N THR A 67 -1.58 -12.08 -2.83
CA THR A 67 -1.36 -13.07 -3.92
C THR A 67 0.05 -13.04 -4.46
N VAL A 68 0.96 -12.35 -3.78
CA VAL A 68 2.41 -12.40 -4.02
C VAL A 68 3.03 -13.28 -2.95
N LEU A 69 3.86 -14.23 -3.33
CA LEU A 69 4.64 -15.03 -2.37
C LEU A 69 5.81 -14.21 -1.82
N ALA A 70 6.12 -14.37 -0.54
CA ALA A 70 7.24 -13.66 0.09
C ALA A 70 8.57 -13.93 -0.64
N VAL A 71 8.78 -15.14 -1.13
CA VAL A 71 9.97 -15.53 -1.91
C VAL A 71 10.08 -14.81 -3.27
N GLN A 72 8.97 -14.31 -3.83
CA GLN A 72 8.98 -13.50 -5.07
C GLN A 72 9.44 -12.07 -4.82
N ALA A 73 9.42 -11.63 -3.56
CA ALA A 73 9.89 -10.31 -3.16
C ALA A 73 11.37 -10.31 -2.70
N ASP A 74 12.07 -11.46 -2.82
CA ASP A 74 13.49 -11.55 -2.48
C ASP A 74 14.31 -10.51 -3.25
N GLN A 75 15.26 -9.85 -2.57
CA GLN A 75 16.04 -8.70 -3.05
C GLN A 75 15.19 -7.50 -3.49
N GLY A 76 13.90 -7.48 -3.17
CA GLY A 76 12.98 -6.42 -3.55
C GLY A 76 12.89 -5.28 -2.53
N GLU A 77 12.45 -4.13 -3.02
CA GLU A 77 12.12 -2.95 -2.21
C GLU A 77 10.59 -2.85 -2.07
N ILE A 78 10.14 -2.83 -0.83
CA ILE A 78 8.72 -2.79 -0.48
C ILE A 78 8.43 -1.49 0.26
N LEU A 79 7.40 -0.77 -0.17
CA LEU A 79 6.85 0.38 0.55
C LEU A 79 5.43 0.06 0.98
N THR A 80 5.17 0.19 2.28
CA THR A 80 3.84 0.07 2.88
C THR A 80 3.33 1.43 3.37
N VAL A 81 2.09 1.49 3.85
CA VAL A 81 1.48 2.73 4.35
C VAL A 81 2.27 3.36 5.52
N GLU A 82 2.92 2.54 6.34
CA GLU A 82 3.77 2.99 7.44
C GLU A 82 4.99 3.76 6.93
N GLY A 83 5.53 3.39 5.78
CA GLY A 83 6.68 4.07 5.18
C GLY A 83 6.37 5.41 4.51
N LEU A 84 5.11 5.86 4.52
CA LEU A 84 4.74 7.17 3.99
C LEU A 84 5.12 8.31 4.94
N ILE A 85 5.20 8.05 6.23
CA ILE A 85 5.53 9.04 7.26
C ILE A 85 7.03 9.39 7.15
N GLN A 86 7.34 10.68 7.18
CA GLN A 86 8.72 11.19 7.19
C GLN A 86 8.97 11.90 8.54
N GLY A 87 9.68 11.23 9.44
CA GLY A 87 9.82 11.69 10.83
C GLY A 87 8.45 11.77 11.50
N ASP A 88 8.07 12.93 12.02
CA ASP A 88 6.78 13.17 12.68
C ASP A 88 5.72 13.78 11.73
N GLN A 89 6.01 13.89 10.43
CA GLN A 89 5.11 14.52 9.46
C GLN A 89 4.39 13.46 8.62
N LEU A 90 3.07 13.62 8.55
CA LEU A 90 2.24 12.82 7.66
C LEU A 90 2.56 13.17 6.20
N HIS A 91 2.47 12.17 5.33
CA HIS A 91 2.53 12.41 3.90
C HIS A 91 1.31 13.23 3.44
N PRO A 92 1.43 14.16 2.44
CA PRO A 92 0.31 14.97 1.96
C PRO A 92 -0.95 14.19 1.58
N LEU A 93 -0.82 12.94 1.11
CA LEU A 93 -1.96 12.04 0.90
C LEU A 93 -2.67 11.68 2.21
N GLN A 94 -1.94 11.38 3.28
CA GLN A 94 -2.52 11.04 4.57
C GLN A 94 -3.24 12.26 5.18
N GLU A 95 -2.63 13.43 5.12
CA GLU A 95 -3.24 14.70 5.55
C GLU A 95 -4.53 15.00 4.76
N ALA A 96 -4.49 14.88 3.43
CA ALA A 96 -5.64 15.14 2.59
C ALA A 96 -6.80 14.16 2.82
N PHE A 97 -6.50 12.85 3.06
CA PHE A 97 -7.53 11.88 3.42
C PHE A 97 -8.19 12.19 4.76
N SER A 98 -7.45 12.73 5.72
CA SER A 98 -8.00 13.21 6.98
C SER A 98 -8.82 14.48 6.78
N ALA A 99 -8.26 15.51 6.15
CA ALA A 99 -8.86 16.83 6.00
C ALA A 99 -10.13 16.83 5.12
N CYS A 100 -10.13 16.05 4.04
CA CYS A 100 -11.27 15.94 3.10
C CYS A 100 -12.23 14.79 3.45
N HIS A 101 -12.08 14.17 4.63
CA HIS A 101 -12.91 13.03 5.07
C HIS A 101 -12.93 11.87 4.05
N GLY A 102 -11.78 11.56 3.44
CA GLY A 102 -11.60 10.46 2.48
C GLY A 102 -11.66 9.06 3.10
N LEU A 103 -11.91 8.98 4.39
CA LEU A 103 -12.03 7.73 5.15
C LEU A 103 -13.19 7.79 6.16
N GLN A 104 -13.74 6.62 6.50
CA GLN A 104 -14.69 6.44 7.59
C GLN A 104 -14.19 5.31 8.51
N CYS A 105 -14.45 4.04 8.19
CA CYS A 105 -13.92 2.94 8.99
C CYS A 105 -12.39 2.76 8.88
N GLY A 106 -11.74 3.32 7.86
CA GLY A 106 -10.30 3.27 7.66
C GLY A 106 -9.77 2.00 6.99
N TYR A 107 -10.57 0.95 6.85
CA TYR A 107 -10.07 -0.37 6.43
C TYR A 107 -9.49 -0.40 5.00
N CYS A 108 -10.08 0.31 4.06
CA CYS A 108 -9.58 0.42 2.68
C CYS A 108 -8.48 1.48 2.51
N THR A 109 -8.29 2.33 3.52
CA THR A 109 -7.45 3.54 3.41
C THR A 109 -5.99 3.23 3.08
N PRO A 110 -5.30 2.25 3.70
CA PRO A 110 -3.92 1.95 3.34
C PRO A 110 -3.74 1.60 1.87
N GLY A 111 -4.58 0.71 1.35
CA GLY A 111 -4.53 0.32 -0.06
C GLY A 111 -4.84 1.48 -1.02
N LEU A 112 -5.79 2.35 -0.66
CA LEU A 112 -6.11 3.56 -1.43
C LEU A 112 -4.96 4.55 -1.43
N LEU A 113 -4.29 4.74 -0.30
CA LEU A 113 -3.11 5.61 -0.19
C LEU A 113 -1.99 5.12 -1.10
N MET A 114 -1.69 3.81 -1.11
CA MET A 114 -0.64 3.24 -1.95
C MET A 114 -0.97 3.36 -3.44
N SER A 115 -2.22 3.10 -3.85
CA SER A 115 -2.66 3.26 -5.24
C SER A 115 -2.63 4.73 -5.69
N SER A 116 -3.01 5.64 -4.78
CA SER A 116 -2.97 7.09 -5.04
C SER A 116 -1.55 7.62 -5.10
N LEU A 117 -0.65 7.13 -4.25
CA LEU A 117 0.76 7.49 -4.28
C LEU A 117 1.37 7.14 -5.63
N PHE A 118 1.16 5.90 -6.10
CA PHE A 118 1.65 5.45 -7.40
C PHE A 118 1.14 6.35 -8.54
N LEU A 119 -0.14 6.72 -8.52
CA LEU A 119 -0.71 7.66 -9.49
C LEU A 119 0.02 9.00 -9.46
N LEU A 120 0.16 9.61 -8.26
CA LEU A 120 0.73 10.96 -8.12
C LEU A 120 2.24 11.02 -8.35
N GLN A 121 2.96 9.92 -8.18
CA GLN A 121 4.37 9.81 -8.57
C GLN A 121 4.54 9.85 -10.10
N ASN A 122 3.62 9.24 -10.82
CA ASN A 122 3.65 9.16 -12.29
C ASN A 122 2.93 10.32 -12.97
N LYS A 123 1.99 10.97 -12.29
CA LYS A 123 1.22 12.09 -12.81
C LYS A 123 0.86 13.08 -11.72
N SER A 124 1.48 14.25 -11.77
CA SER A 124 1.32 15.30 -10.76
C SER A 124 -0.05 16.01 -10.80
N ASP A 125 -0.75 15.97 -11.93
CA ASP A 125 -2.06 16.58 -12.14
C ASP A 125 -3.02 15.59 -12.83
N PRO A 126 -3.54 14.59 -12.11
CA PRO A 126 -4.42 13.59 -12.70
C PRO A 126 -5.84 14.14 -12.89
N SER A 127 -6.43 13.82 -14.04
CA SER A 127 -7.87 14.03 -14.29
C SER A 127 -8.70 13.06 -13.44
N ASP A 128 -10.01 13.35 -13.31
CA ASP A 128 -10.96 12.48 -12.60
C ASP A 128 -11.00 11.06 -13.17
N SER A 129 -10.90 10.95 -14.48
CA SER A 129 -10.88 9.66 -15.16
C SER A 129 -9.64 8.83 -14.79
N GLU A 130 -8.49 9.48 -14.63
CA GLU A 130 -7.24 8.83 -14.21
C GLU A 130 -7.26 8.46 -12.74
N ILE A 131 -7.79 9.31 -11.86
CA ILE A 131 -8.01 8.97 -10.45
C ILE A 131 -8.93 7.76 -10.36
N ARG A 132 -10.08 7.77 -11.05
CA ARG A 132 -11.03 6.65 -11.07
C ARG A 132 -10.36 5.35 -11.50
N LYS A 133 -9.56 5.39 -12.57
CA LYS A 133 -8.84 4.24 -13.10
C LYS A 133 -7.80 3.71 -12.08
N ALA A 134 -7.06 4.62 -11.45
CA ALA A 134 -6.01 4.25 -10.51
C ALA A 134 -6.55 3.53 -9.26
N ILE A 135 -7.72 3.95 -8.75
CA ILE A 135 -8.33 3.35 -7.55
C ILE A 135 -9.40 2.30 -7.85
N ALA A 136 -9.64 1.96 -9.13
CA ALA A 136 -10.68 0.99 -9.52
C ALA A 136 -10.50 -0.40 -8.87
N GLY A 137 -9.26 -0.76 -8.55
CA GLY A 137 -8.92 -1.99 -7.83
C GLY A 137 -8.94 -1.88 -6.31
N ASN A 138 -9.55 -0.82 -5.73
CA ASN A 138 -9.65 -0.61 -4.28
C ASN A 138 -11.12 -0.40 -3.89
N VAL A 139 -11.71 -1.37 -3.18
CA VAL A 139 -13.11 -1.33 -2.80
C VAL A 139 -13.29 -0.59 -1.47
N CYS A 140 -14.14 0.44 -1.47
CA CYS A 140 -14.60 1.12 -0.27
C CYS A 140 -16.11 1.00 -0.13
N ARG A 141 -16.61 0.47 1.01
CA ARG A 141 -18.05 0.32 1.27
C ARG A 141 -18.68 1.54 1.94
N CYS A 142 -17.86 2.43 2.52
CA CYS A 142 -18.34 3.47 3.43
C CYS A 142 -18.56 4.82 2.75
N THR A 143 -17.56 5.30 1.95
CA THR A 143 -17.44 6.71 1.55
C THR A 143 -18.22 7.09 0.28
N GLY A 144 -18.66 6.12 -0.51
CA GLY A 144 -19.19 6.39 -1.86
C GLY A 144 -18.16 7.02 -2.82
N TYR A 145 -16.88 7.02 -2.45
CA TYR A 145 -15.70 7.50 -3.20
C TYR A 145 -15.60 9.02 -3.40
N GLN A 146 -16.65 9.80 -3.21
CA GLN A 146 -16.63 11.24 -3.48
C GLN A 146 -15.50 11.96 -2.74
N ASN A 147 -15.41 11.73 -1.43
CA ASN A 147 -14.38 12.35 -0.60
C ASN A 147 -12.98 11.77 -0.86
N ILE A 148 -12.88 10.52 -1.30
CA ILE A 148 -11.61 9.92 -1.74
C ILE A 148 -11.07 10.67 -2.96
N PHE A 149 -11.92 10.96 -3.95
CA PHE A 149 -11.53 11.78 -5.10
C PHE A 149 -11.04 13.16 -4.68
N SER A 150 -11.79 13.84 -3.81
CA SER A 150 -11.43 15.15 -3.28
C SER A 150 -10.08 15.12 -2.55
N SER A 151 -9.84 14.08 -1.75
CA SER A 151 -8.57 13.86 -1.04
C SER A 151 -7.39 13.71 -2.00
N ILE A 152 -7.53 12.90 -3.04
CA ILE A 152 -6.46 12.68 -4.02
C ILE A 152 -6.14 13.98 -4.78
N ARG A 153 -7.16 14.76 -5.18
CA ARG A 153 -6.95 16.07 -5.82
C ARG A 153 -6.24 17.05 -4.89
N SER A 154 -6.70 17.18 -3.65
CA SER A 154 -6.07 18.03 -2.65
C SER A 154 -4.60 17.68 -2.43
N ALA A 155 -4.29 16.38 -2.29
CA ALA A 155 -2.92 15.91 -2.17
C ALA A 155 -2.08 16.25 -3.42
N ALA A 156 -2.63 16.07 -4.62
CA ALA A 156 -1.96 16.42 -5.88
C ALA A 156 -1.57 17.91 -5.92
N GLU A 157 -2.49 18.79 -5.52
CA GLU A 157 -2.23 20.23 -5.45
C GLU A 157 -1.12 20.57 -4.45
N THR A 158 -1.17 19.98 -3.24
CA THR A 158 -0.16 20.20 -2.21
C THR A 158 1.22 19.71 -2.66
N MET A 159 1.30 18.51 -3.25
CA MET A 159 2.54 17.93 -3.74
C MET A 159 3.14 18.72 -4.93
N ARG A 160 2.31 19.38 -5.75
CA ARG A 160 2.81 20.27 -6.81
C ARG A 160 3.42 21.54 -6.23
N LYS A 161 2.75 22.16 -5.25
CA LYS A 161 3.23 23.39 -4.59
C LYS A 161 4.56 23.20 -3.84
N SER A 162 4.81 22.00 -3.30
CA SER A 162 6.05 21.70 -2.59
C SER A 162 7.23 21.41 -3.51
N LYS A 163 7.02 21.21 -4.81
CA LYS A 163 8.09 20.95 -5.81
C LYS A 163 8.52 22.17 -6.61
N GLY A 164 7.83 23.30 -6.48
CA GLY A 164 8.13 24.59 -7.13
C GLY A 164 8.69 25.60 -6.14
#